data_c2c750ecc06f677a5844d8eaaa68999a
#
_entry.id   c2c750ecc06f677a5844d8eaaa68999a
#
_cell.length_a   1.000
_cell.length_b   1.000
_cell.length_c   1.000
_cell.angle_alpha   90.00
_cell.angle_beta   90.00
_cell.angle_gamma   90.00
#
_symmetry.space_group_name_H-M   'P 1'
#
loop_
_entity.id
_entity.type
_entity.pdbx_description
1 polymer ?
#
loop_
_entity_poly.entity_id
_entity_poly.type
_entity_poly.pdbx_seq_one_letter_code
_entity_poly.pdbx_strand_id
1 'polypeptide(L)'
;MRNRYSKILCLLLLFACCLPQEGNAFWPFKKKKKEDKKENLTPYQKLFKNKKVQTAHGLMTIHKVEGKVYVEFPVAMLGREMLFASSIENTSDGGEGAPGQLGGTDVRFRFEMIDSTLVARMPLLSKPVNTSGDAYIARALDNAHNPGIFKSFKVLACTPDSSALVVDMKGLFLEGSAFTKPFPSTSANGYYGFVSRDHSLQSDKSAILGVSASD
;
A
#
# COMPACT_ATOMS: atom_id res chain seq x y z
N MET A 1 -37.58 -28.42 77.31
CA MET A 1 -37.96 -27.14 76.65
C MET A 1 -36.81 -26.34 76.03
N ARG A 2 -35.60 -26.83 76.01
CA ARG A 2 -34.39 -26.07 75.58
C ARG A 2 -34.09 -26.16 74.06
N ASN A 3 -34.79 -26.99 73.31
CA ASN A 3 -34.46 -27.25 71.90
C ASN A 3 -35.38 -26.56 70.91
N ARG A 4 -36.47 -25.91 71.33
CA ARG A 4 -37.37 -25.19 70.44
C ARG A 4 -36.89 -23.74 70.20
N TYR A 5 -36.32 -23.07 71.19
CA TYR A 5 -35.82 -21.72 71.02
C TYR A 5 -34.57 -21.62 70.17
N SER A 6 -33.73 -22.65 70.20
CA SER A 6 -32.54 -22.74 69.35
C SER A 6 -32.88 -22.77 67.87
N LYS A 7 -33.95 -23.46 67.44
CA LYS A 7 -34.39 -23.52 66.07
C LYS A 7 -35.03 -22.21 65.61
N ILE A 8 -35.77 -21.57 66.50
CA ILE A 8 -36.37 -20.26 66.21
C ILE A 8 -35.29 -19.15 66.09
N LEU A 9 -34.26 -19.22 66.93
CA LEU A 9 -33.13 -18.29 66.87
C LEU A 9 -32.31 -18.44 65.59
N CYS A 10 -32.10 -19.69 65.12
CA CYS A 10 -31.45 -19.96 63.84
C CYS A 10 -32.29 -19.48 62.65
N LEU A 11 -33.62 -19.61 62.73
CA LEU A 11 -34.53 -19.18 61.66
C LEU A 11 -34.59 -17.66 61.56
N LEU A 12 -34.53 -16.94 62.69
CA LEU A 12 -34.47 -15.47 62.74
C LEU A 12 -33.12 -14.94 62.22
N LEU A 13 -32.00 -15.61 62.51
CA LEU A 13 -30.68 -15.25 62.00
C LEU A 13 -30.57 -15.50 60.46
N LEU A 14 -31.23 -16.50 59.91
CA LEU A 14 -31.28 -16.74 58.47
C LEU A 14 -32.14 -15.72 57.74
N PHE A 15 -33.19 -15.20 58.37
CA PHE A 15 -34.05 -14.16 57.79
C PHE A 15 -33.40 -12.78 57.79
N ALA A 16 -32.49 -12.50 58.74
CA ALA A 16 -31.76 -11.24 58.81
C ALA A 16 -30.69 -11.10 57.67
N CYS A 17 -30.27 -12.23 57.08
CA CYS A 17 -29.32 -12.20 55.97
C CYS A 17 -29.98 -11.99 54.59
N CYS A 18 -31.30 -11.97 54.51
CA CYS A 18 -32.04 -11.80 53.26
C CYS A 18 -32.65 -10.41 53.06
N LEU A 19 -32.36 -9.46 53.95
CA LEU A 19 -32.75 -8.07 53.72
C LEU A 19 -31.77 -7.43 52.76
N PRO A 20 -32.24 -6.81 51.65
CA PRO A 20 -31.37 -6.05 50.79
C PRO A 20 -30.78 -4.90 51.61
N GLN A 21 -29.51 -4.97 51.90
CA GLN A 21 -28.76 -3.81 52.39
C GLN A 21 -28.76 -2.76 51.30
N GLU A 22 -29.59 -1.73 51.44
CA GLU A 22 -29.41 -0.48 50.71
C GLU A 22 -28.11 0.16 51.22
N GLY A 23 -27.00 -0.43 50.80
CA GLY A 23 -25.69 0.18 50.85
C GLY A 23 -25.69 1.35 49.90
N ASN A 24 -25.74 2.55 50.39
CA ASN A 24 -25.31 3.74 49.68
C ASN A 24 -23.84 3.55 49.28
N ALA A 25 -23.60 2.71 48.27
CA ALA A 25 -22.35 2.68 47.56
C ALA A 25 -22.25 4.03 46.83
N PHE A 26 -21.51 4.95 47.45
CA PHE A 26 -20.98 6.13 46.79
C PHE A 26 -20.19 5.63 45.57
N TRP A 27 -20.85 5.54 44.40
CA TRP A 27 -20.23 5.21 43.13
C TRP A 27 -19.72 6.51 42.52
N PRO A 28 -18.44 6.84 42.66
CA PRO A 28 -17.89 7.98 41.98
C PRO A 28 -17.68 7.59 40.54
N PHE A 29 -18.27 8.39 39.66
CA PHE A 29 -18.00 8.41 38.22
C PHE A 29 -18.53 7.21 37.39
N LYS A 30 -19.80 7.24 37.03
CA LYS A 30 -20.20 6.86 35.68
C LYS A 30 -19.38 7.71 34.73
N LYS A 31 -18.19 7.24 34.28
CA LYS A 31 -17.60 7.71 33.05
C LYS A 31 -18.71 7.54 32.00
N LYS A 32 -19.32 8.65 31.59
CA LYS A 32 -20.11 8.67 30.37
C LYS A 32 -19.20 8.05 29.31
N LYS A 33 -19.51 6.80 28.88
CA LYS A 33 -19.03 6.28 27.62
C LYS A 33 -19.38 7.38 26.62
N LYS A 34 -18.39 8.14 26.14
CA LYS A 34 -18.59 8.92 24.94
C LYS A 34 -19.10 7.90 23.94
N GLU A 35 -20.35 7.99 23.58
CA GLU A 35 -20.82 7.40 22.34
C GLU A 35 -19.92 8.04 21.28
N ASP A 36 -18.91 7.30 20.84
CA ASP A 36 -18.18 7.61 19.64
C ASP A 36 -19.24 7.64 18.54
N LYS A 37 -19.74 8.84 18.22
CA LYS A 37 -20.46 9.07 16.98
C LYS A 37 -19.55 8.46 15.92
N LYS A 38 -19.94 7.32 15.35
CA LYS A 38 -19.29 6.75 14.18
C LYS A 38 -19.37 7.82 13.11
N GLU A 39 -18.35 8.64 13.01
CA GLU A 39 -18.23 9.56 11.88
C GLU A 39 -18.26 8.71 10.62
N ASN A 40 -19.24 8.94 9.76
CA ASN A 40 -19.35 8.31 8.46
C ASN A 40 -18.23 8.86 7.54
N LEU A 41 -17.00 8.40 7.79
CA LEU A 41 -15.84 8.78 6.99
C LEU A 41 -15.91 8.09 5.64
N THR A 42 -15.61 8.86 4.61
CA THR A 42 -15.43 8.30 3.26
C THR A 42 -14.24 7.33 3.24
N PRO A 43 -14.18 6.38 2.29
CA PRO A 43 -13.02 5.51 2.12
C PRO A 43 -11.70 6.30 2.00
N TYR A 44 -11.71 7.43 1.30
CA TYR A 44 -10.57 8.34 1.17
C TYR A 44 -10.13 8.89 2.54
N GLN A 45 -11.05 9.44 3.33
CA GLN A 45 -10.73 9.99 4.65
C GLN A 45 -10.18 8.95 5.61
N LYS A 46 -10.63 7.68 5.52
CA LYS A 46 -10.13 6.58 6.35
C LYS A 46 -8.66 6.27 6.12
N LEU A 47 -8.13 6.52 4.93
CA LEU A 47 -6.73 6.27 4.61
C LEU A 47 -5.79 7.21 5.39
N PHE A 48 -6.22 8.44 5.66
CA PHE A 48 -5.37 9.51 6.19
C PHE A 48 -5.72 9.95 7.61
N LYS A 49 -6.93 9.63 8.10
CA LYS A 49 -7.39 10.08 9.42
C LYS A 49 -6.44 9.67 10.54
N ASN A 50 -6.06 10.63 11.37
CA ASN A 50 -5.20 10.46 12.55
C ASN A 50 -3.81 9.87 12.23
N LYS A 51 -3.32 10.04 10.99
CA LYS A 51 -2.00 9.56 10.57
C LYS A 51 -1.08 10.72 10.23
N LYS A 52 0.21 10.51 10.44
CA LYS A 52 1.22 11.43 9.94
C LYS A 52 1.40 11.20 8.45
N VAL A 53 1.08 12.21 7.65
CA VAL A 53 1.13 12.15 6.18
C VAL A 53 2.18 13.14 5.67
N GLN A 54 3.07 12.66 4.83
CA GLN A 54 3.91 13.52 3.99
C GLN A 54 3.31 13.50 2.59
N THR A 55 2.95 14.65 2.05
CA THR A 55 2.33 14.78 0.72
C THR A 55 3.24 15.56 -0.20
N ALA A 56 3.36 15.09 -1.44
CA ALA A 56 4.00 15.78 -2.54
C ALA A 56 3.00 15.91 -3.69
N HIS A 57 2.88 17.10 -4.25
CA HIS A 57 1.96 17.44 -5.34
C HIS A 57 2.74 17.63 -6.63
N GLY A 58 2.23 17.11 -7.74
CA GLY A 58 2.76 17.22 -9.09
C GLY A 58 1.82 16.53 -10.06
N LEU A 59 2.34 15.97 -11.15
CA LEU A 59 1.55 15.19 -12.11
C LEU A 59 0.64 14.16 -11.43
N MET A 60 1.11 13.57 -10.34
CA MET A 60 0.35 12.75 -9.40
C MET A 60 0.58 13.27 -8.00
N THR A 61 -0.43 13.18 -7.14
CA THR A 61 -0.25 13.44 -5.72
C THR A 61 0.20 12.16 -5.02
N ILE A 62 1.30 12.26 -4.28
CA ILE A 62 1.91 11.12 -3.59
C ILE A 62 1.86 11.36 -2.09
N HIS A 63 1.36 10.39 -1.34
CA HIS A 63 1.27 10.42 0.11
C HIS A 63 2.08 9.31 0.73
N LYS A 64 3.05 9.66 1.56
CA LYS A 64 3.75 8.70 2.43
C LYS A 64 3.07 8.65 3.79
N VAL A 65 2.56 7.49 4.16
CA VAL A 65 1.79 7.28 5.38
C VAL A 65 2.24 5.98 6.04
N GLU A 66 2.90 6.07 7.19
CA GLU A 66 3.28 4.88 8.00
C GLU A 66 3.97 3.77 7.18
N GLY A 67 4.90 4.15 6.31
CA GLY A 67 5.66 3.22 5.47
C GLY A 67 4.89 2.69 4.24
N LYS A 68 3.69 3.21 3.98
CA LYS A 68 2.95 3.01 2.71
C LYS A 68 3.15 4.20 1.80
N VAL A 69 2.96 3.98 0.51
CA VAL A 69 2.97 5.02 -0.51
C VAL A 69 1.65 4.98 -1.26
N TYR A 70 0.77 5.89 -0.90
CA TYR A 70 -0.47 6.07 -1.64
C TYR A 70 -0.23 7.07 -2.76
N VAL A 71 -0.67 6.71 -3.96
CA VAL A 71 -0.62 7.58 -5.13
C VAL A 71 -2.05 7.87 -5.57
N GLU A 72 -2.37 9.15 -5.71
CA GLU A 72 -3.57 9.60 -6.39
C GLU A 72 -3.26 9.61 -7.89
N PHE A 73 -3.64 8.55 -8.55
CA PHE A 73 -3.42 8.38 -9.98
C PHE A 73 -4.54 9.08 -10.76
N PRO A 74 -4.24 10.12 -11.56
CA PRO A 74 -5.28 10.84 -12.29
C PRO A 74 -5.96 9.97 -13.34
N VAL A 75 -7.29 9.94 -13.34
CA VAL A 75 -8.08 9.18 -14.32
C VAL A 75 -7.75 9.58 -15.76
N ALA A 76 -7.42 10.86 -15.97
CA ALA A 76 -7.01 11.38 -17.27
C ALA A 76 -5.70 10.79 -17.82
N MET A 77 -4.91 10.15 -16.97
CA MET A 77 -3.65 9.48 -17.34
C MET A 77 -3.83 8.01 -17.72
N LEU A 78 -5.04 7.46 -17.57
CA LEU A 78 -5.32 6.10 -18.02
C LEU A 78 -5.12 5.98 -19.53
N GLY A 79 -4.53 4.85 -19.95
CA GLY A 79 -4.21 4.57 -21.36
C GLY A 79 -2.98 5.30 -21.91
N ARG A 80 -2.39 6.24 -21.13
CA ARG A 80 -1.15 6.94 -21.54
C ARG A 80 0.08 6.11 -21.16
N GLU A 81 1.10 6.20 -22.00
CA GLU A 81 2.40 5.61 -21.71
C GLU A 81 3.19 6.57 -20.80
N MET A 82 3.80 5.99 -19.78
CA MET A 82 4.63 6.70 -18.80
C MET A 82 5.97 6.00 -18.70
N LEU A 83 7.04 6.78 -18.67
CA LEU A 83 8.40 6.28 -18.45
C LEU A 83 8.71 6.30 -16.97
N PHE A 84 9.18 5.18 -16.46
CA PHE A 84 9.71 5.04 -15.12
C PHE A 84 11.20 4.80 -15.20
N ALA A 85 11.96 5.70 -14.62
CA ALA A 85 13.41 5.59 -14.50
C ALA A 85 13.80 5.66 -13.02
N SER A 86 14.91 5.05 -12.65
CA SER A 86 15.46 5.14 -11.31
C SER A 86 16.88 5.67 -11.37
N SER A 87 17.28 6.44 -10.37
CA SER A 87 18.64 6.90 -10.18
C SER A 87 19.11 6.65 -8.75
N ILE A 88 20.40 6.46 -8.58
CA ILE A 88 21.02 6.34 -7.27
C ILE A 88 21.16 7.74 -6.69
N GLU A 89 20.43 8.04 -5.61
CA GLU A 89 20.59 9.32 -4.92
C GLU A 89 21.84 9.31 -4.05
N ASN A 90 22.05 8.21 -3.32
CA ASN A 90 23.17 8.05 -2.42
C ASN A 90 23.55 6.57 -2.27
N THR A 91 24.83 6.29 -1.95
CA THR A 91 25.33 4.93 -1.70
C THR A 91 26.37 4.94 -0.61
N SER A 92 26.45 3.88 0.16
CA SER A 92 27.53 3.61 1.11
C SER A 92 28.71 2.87 0.47
N ASP A 93 28.54 2.35 -0.75
CA ASP A 93 29.57 1.62 -1.51
C ASP A 93 29.75 2.24 -2.89
N GLY A 94 30.72 3.12 -3.01
CA GLY A 94 31.06 3.79 -4.28
C GLY A 94 31.67 2.86 -5.33
N GLY A 95 32.02 1.63 -4.97
CA GLY A 95 32.56 0.63 -5.92
C GLY A 95 31.47 -0.05 -6.75
N GLU A 96 30.24 -0.05 -6.26
CA GLU A 96 29.11 -0.71 -6.93
C GLU A 96 28.18 0.29 -7.65
N GLY A 97 28.24 1.58 -7.32
CA GLY A 97 27.45 2.61 -7.96
C GLY A 97 27.80 4.01 -7.47
N ALA A 98 27.49 5.01 -8.27
CA ALA A 98 27.75 6.41 -7.95
C ALA A 98 26.44 7.21 -7.86
N PRO A 99 26.35 8.22 -6.97
CA PRO A 99 25.24 9.15 -6.95
C PRO A 99 25.02 9.79 -8.34
N GLY A 100 23.76 9.84 -8.79
CA GLY A 100 23.37 10.30 -10.12
C GLY A 100 23.39 9.23 -11.21
N GLN A 101 23.97 8.07 -10.95
CA GLN A 101 23.94 6.96 -11.90
C GLN A 101 22.50 6.43 -12.05
N LEU A 102 22.11 6.08 -13.28
CA LEU A 102 20.84 5.40 -13.53
C LEU A 102 20.85 4.02 -12.87
N GLY A 103 19.78 3.73 -12.11
CA GLY A 103 19.67 2.52 -11.30
C GLY A 103 18.88 1.44 -12.01
N GLY A 104 19.27 0.81 -13.00
CA GLY A 104 18.52 -0.23 -13.69
C GLY A 104 18.00 0.21 -15.06
N THR A 105 17.07 -0.57 -15.60
CA THR A 105 16.51 -0.33 -16.93
C THR A 105 15.26 0.54 -16.82
N ASP A 106 15.19 1.59 -17.61
CA ASP A 106 13.98 2.38 -17.75
C ASP A 106 12.85 1.52 -18.30
N VAL A 107 11.68 1.61 -17.66
CA VAL A 107 10.52 0.80 -18.02
C VAL A 107 9.37 1.71 -18.40
N ARG A 108 8.73 1.39 -19.52
CA ARG A 108 7.48 2.06 -19.91
C ARG A 108 6.29 1.28 -19.40
N PHE A 109 5.34 1.99 -18.81
CA PHE A 109 4.07 1.44 -18.37
C PHE A 109 2.91 2.16 -19.04
N ARG A 110 1.84 1.41 -19.30
CA ARG A 110 0.51 1.94 -19.57
C ARG A 110 -0.41 1.45 -18.48
N PHE A 111 -1.12 2.37 -17.85
CA PHE A 111 -2.06 2.04 -16.80
C PHE A 111 -3.48 1.93 -17.35
N GLU A 112 -4.15 0.86 -16.99
CA GLU A 112 -5.51 0.53 -17.41
C GLU A 112 -6.34 0.13 -16.20
N MET A 113 -7.66 0.36 -16.27
CA MET A 113 -8.60 -0.18 -15.27
C MET A 113 -9.15 -1.51 -15.75
N ILE A 114 -9.03 -2.52 -14.90
CA ILE A 114 -9.71 -3.81 -15.07
C ILE A 114 -10.53 -4.00 -13.79
N ASP A 115 -11.84 -3.94 -13.93
CA ASP A 115 -12.80 -3.92 -12.81
C ASP A 115 -12.44 -2.81 -11.79
N SER A 116 -12.09 -3.17 -10.56
CA SER A 116 -11.68 -2.23 -9.51
C SER A 116 -10.17 -2.24 -9.23
N THR A 117 -9.39 -2.61 -10.25
CA THR A 117 -7.93 -2.76 -10.15
C THR A 117 -7.24 -1.92 -11.20
N LEU A 118 -6.29 -1.09 -10.76
CA LEU A 118 -5.39 -0.37 -11.65
C LEU A 118 -4.25 -1.30 -12.04
N VAL A 119 -4.09 -1.55 -13.32
CA VAL A 119 -3.12 -2.52 -13.87
C VAL A 119 -2.05 -1.78 -14.66
N ALA A 120 -0.79 -2.00 -14.32
CA ALA A 120 0.35 -1.55 -15.09
C ALA A 120 0.73 -2.62 -16.13
N ARG A 121 0.63 -2.27 -17.40
CA ARG A 121 1.09 -3.12 -18.52
C ARG A 121 2.37 -2.57 -19.11
N MET A 122 3.23 -3.46 -19.54
CA MET A 122 4.42 -3.09 -20.30
C MET A 122 4.07 -3.09 -21.79
N PRO A 123 4.01 -1.92 -22.46
CA PRO A 123 3.72 -1.86 -23.88
C PRO A 123 4.83 -2.56 -24.67
N LEU A 124 4.44 -3.30 -25.68
CA LEU A 124 5.40 -3.97 -26.58
C LEU A 124 6.11 -2.94 -27.44
N LEU A 125 7.41 -3.11 -27.58
CA LEU A 125 8.27 -2.26 -28.41
C LEU A 125 8.21 -2.64 -29.91
N SER A 126 7.42 -3.64 -30.27
CA SER A 126 7.31 -4.07 -31.65
C SER A 126 6.66 -2.98 -32.52
N LYS A 127 7.27 -2.73 -33.67
CA LYS A 127 6.69 -1.82 -34.66
C LYS A 127 5.30 -2.36 -35.06
N PRO A 128 4.30 -1.48 -35.20
CA PRO A 128 3.01 -1.93 -35.70
C PRO A 128 3.19 -2.54 -37.07
N VAL A 129 2.72 -3.79 -37.24
CA VAL A 129 2.68 -4.44 -38.54
C VAL A 129 1.56 -3.76 -39.35
N ASN A 130 1.90 -3.28 -40.51
CA ASN A 130 0.88 -2.75 -41.44
C ASN A 130 -0.03 -3.89 -41.86
N THR A 131 -1.22 -3.96 -41.29
CA THR A 131 -2.21 -5.01 -41.60
C THR A 131 -2.99 -4.75 -42.89
N SER A 132 -2.66 -3.67 -43.63
CA SER A 132 -3.26 -3.31 -44.95
C SER A 132 -4.78 -3.60 -45.08
N GLY A 133 -5.51 -3.37 -43.97
CA GLY A 133 -6.97 -3.47 -43.95
C GLY A 133 -7.55 -4.82 -43.65
N ASP A 134 -6.76 -5.88 -43.44
CA ASP A 134 -7.29 -7.21 -43.06
C ASP A 134 -7.60 -7.25 -41.56
N ALA A 135 -8.89 -7.22 -41.22
CA ALA A 135 -9.37 -7.24 -39.85
C ALA A 135 -9.02 -8.54 -39.09
N TYR A 136 -8.88 -9.68 -39.79
CA TYR A 136 -8.53 -10.95 -39.16
C TYR A 136 -7.05 -10.98 -38.79
N ILE A 137 -6.19 -10.46 -39.65
CA ILE A 137 -4.75 -10.31 -39.32
C ILE A 137 -4.56 -9.32 -38.18
N ALA A 138 -5.26 -8.20 -38.20
CA ALA A 138 -5.22 -7.24 -37.10
C ALA A 138 -5.60 -7.88 -35.76
N ARG A 139 -6.71 -8.62 -35.74
CA ARG A 139 -7.16 -9.32 -34.53
C ARG A 139 -6.21 -10.44 -34.10
N ALA A 140 -5.62 -11.17 -35.02
CA ALA A 140 -4.63 -12.19 -34.69
C ALA A 140 -3.38 -11.59 -34.10
N LEU A 141 -2.92 -10.44 -34.59
CA LEU A 141 -1.79 -9.69 -34.06
C LEU A 141 -2.10 -9.12 -32.66
N ASP A 142 -3.28 -8.56 -32.46
CA ASP A 142 -3.71 -8.06 -31.14
C ASP A 142 -3.72 -9.19 -30.11
N ASN A 143 -4.22 -10.36 -30.47
CA ASN A 143 -4.24 -11.52 -29.60
C ASN A 143 -2.81 -12.06 -29.30
N ALA A 144 -1.92 -12.04 -30.31
CA ALA A 144 -0.54 -12.49 -30.14
C ALA A 144 0.36 -11.49 -29.42
N HIS A 145 0.01 -10.21 -29.45
CA HIS A 145 0.81 -9.11 -28.90
C HIS A 145 0.14 -8.44 -27.69
N ASN A 146 -0.63 -9.18 -26.90
CA ASN A 146 -1.23 -8.63 -25.69
C ASN A 146 -0.14 -8.25 -24.69
N PRO A 147 -0.02 -6.96 -24.30
CA PRO A 147 0.99 -6.52 -23.34
C PRO A 147 0.85 -7.24 -22.00
N GLY A 148 1.96 -7.77 -21.50
CA GLY A 148 1.99 -8.46 -20.21
C GLY A 148 1.62 -7.52 -19.06
N ILE A 149 0.90 -8.02 -18.07
CA ILE A 149 0.67 -7.32 -16.81
C ILE A 149 1.96 -7.38 -16.01
N PHE A 150 2.50 -6.20 -15.69
CA PHE A 150 3.66 -6.09 -14.83
C PHE A 150 3.26 -6.11 -13.36
N LYS A 151 2.27 -5.29 -12.99
CA LYS A 151 1.78 -5.16 -11.61
C LYS A 151 0.33 -4.74 -11.59
N SER A 152 -0.38 -5.18 -10.56
CA SER A 152 -1.77 -4.81 -10.31
C SER A 152 -1.89 -4.13 -8.95
N PHE A 153 -2.68 -3.05 -8.89
CA PHE A 153 -2.90 -2.26 -7.70
C PHE A 153 -4.40 -2.17 -7.42
N LYS A 154 -4.80 -2.64 -6.25
CA LYS A 154 -6.19 -2.48 -5.83
C LYS A 154 -6.51 -1.02 -5.60
N VAL A 155 -7.60 -0.53 -6.21
CA VAL A 155 -8.11 0.81 -5.92
C VAL A 155 -8.72 0.80 -4.52
N LEU A 156 -8.20 1.67 -3.65
CA LEU A 156 -8.59 1.77 -2.25
C LEU A 156 -9.70 2.79 -2.04
N ALA A 157 -9.66 3.87 -2.81
CA ALA A 157 -10.64 4.96 -2.80
C ALA A 157 -10.51 5.77 -4.10
N CYS A 158 -11.48 6.66 -4.32
CA CYS A 158 -11.32 7.79 -5.26
C CYS A 158 -11.17 9.07 -4.46
N THR A 159 -10.54 10.08 -5.07
CA THR A 159 -10.55 11.45 -4.53
C THR A 159 -11.98 11.97 -4.44
N PRO A 160 -12.27 12.96 -3.56
CA PRO A 160 -13.64 13.46 -3.37
C PRO A 160 -14.30 13.97 -4.65
N ASP A 161 -13.52 14.50 -5.59
CA ASP A 161 -13.96 14.98 -6.91
C ASP A 161 -13.94 13.87 -7.99
N SER A 162 -13.55 12.66 -7.62
CA SER A 162 -13.42 11.49 -8.52
C SER A 162 -12.42 11.70 -9.66
N SER A 163 -11.52 12.69 -9.58
CA SER A 163 -10.51 12.96 -10.60
C SER A 163 -9.33 11.99 -10.57
N ALA A 164 -9.10 11.32 -9.44
CA ALA A 164 -8.00 10.41 -9.27
C ALA A 164 -8.37 9.14 -8.46
N LEU A 165 -7.65 8.07 -8.73
CA LEU A 165 -7.74 6.77 -8.08
C LEU A 165 -6.65 6.66 -7.02
N VAL A 166 -6.99 6.30 -5.79
CA VAL A 166 -6.01 6.13 -4.72
C VAL A 166 -5.59 4.66 -4.65
N VAL A 167 -4.31 4.42 -4.86
CA VAL A 167 -3.70 3.07 -4.85
C VAL A 167 -2.45 3.04 -3.96
N ASP A 168 -2.13 1.88 -3.38
CA ASP A 168 -0.87 1.68 -2.66
C ASP A 168 0.19 1.18 -3.65
N MET A 169 1.14 2.03 -3.98
CA MET A 169 2.25 1.71 -4.90
C MET A 169 3.56 1.35 -4.18
N LYS A 170 3.55 1.14 -2.87
CA LYS A 170 4.76 0.74 -2.14
C LYS A 170 5.48 -0.45 -2.80
N GLY A 171 4.72 -1.46 -3.22
CA GLY A 171 5.26 -2.64 -3.87
C GLY A 171 5.94 -2.37 -5.20
N LEU A 172 5.58 -1.31 -5.92
CA LEU A 172 6.26 -0.91 -7.13
C LEU A 172 7.71 -0.47 -6.84
N PHE A 173 7.93 0.19 -5.72
CA PHE A 173 9.22 0.78 -5.34
C PHE A 173 10.10 -0.14 -4.49
N LEU A 174 9.53 -1.11 -3.76
CA LEU A 174 10.27 -1.93 -2.80
C LEU A 174 10.24 -3.45 -3.09
N GLU A 175 9.75 -3.90 -4.24
CA GLU A 175 9.67 -5.34 -4.54
C GLU A 175 10.77 -5.84 -5.50
N GLY A 176 11.86 -5.11 -5.65
CA GLY A 176 13.00 -5.56 -6.47
C GLY A 176 12.66 -5.78 -7.95
N SER A 177 11.75 -4.99 -8.48
CA SER A 177 11.42 -4.99 -9.91
C SER A 177 12.61 -4.50 -10.76
N ALA A 178 12.63 -4.80 -12.05
CA ALA A 178 13.74 -4.52 -12.94
C ALA A 178 14.23 -3.06 -12.90
N PHE A 179 13.33 -2.09 -12.73
CA PHE A 179 13.67 -0.66 -12.66
C PHE A 179 14.07 -0.19 -11.24
N THR A 180 13.76 -0.97 -10.20
CA THR A 180 14.16 -0.66 -8.81
C THR A 180 15.37 -1.44 -8.35
N LYS A 181 15.93 -2.31 -9.19
CA LYS A 181 17.24 -2.92 -8.95
C LYS A 181 18.35 -1.93 -9.35
N PRO A 182 18.95 -1.20 -8.41
CA PRO A 182 20.00 -0.24 -8.74
C PRO A 182 21.27 -0.93 -9.28
N PHE A 183 21.46 -2.19 -8.93
CA PHE A 183 22.61 -2.99 -9.33
C PHE A 183 22.13 -4.25 -10.05
N PRO A 184 22.19 -4.28 -11.38
CA PRO A 184 21.89 -5.50 -12.11
C PRO A 184 22.93 -6.57 -11.80
N SER A 185 22.53 -7.82 -11.86
CA SER A 185 23.49 -8.94 -11.78
C SER A 185 24.55 -8.77 -12.85
N THR A 186 25.80 -8.70 -12.44
CA THR A 186 26.95 -8.57 -13.35
C THR A 186 27.79 -9.83 -13.33
N SER A 187 28.17 -10.28 -14.51
CA SER A 187 29.19 -11.32 -14.67
C SER A 187 30.40 -10.73 -15.39
N ALA A 188 31.54 -10.79 -14.77
CA ALA A 188 32.78 -10.31 -15.37
C ALA A 188 33.84 -11.38 -15.33
N ASN A 189 34.67 -11.44 -16.39
CA ASN A 189 35.93 -12.20 -16.38
C ASN A 189 36.93 -11.49 -15.49
N GLY A 190 37.14 -11.99 -14.29
CA GLY A 190 38.19 -11.52 -13.40
C GLY A 190 39.47 -12.30 -13.60
N TYR A 191 40.56 -11.83 -13.02
CA TYR A 191 41.87 -12.49 -13.06
C TYR A 191 41.84 -13.94 -12.54
N TYR A 192 40.89 -14.27 -11.68
CA TYR A 192 40.72 -15.60 -11.09
C TYR A 192 39.48 -16.35 -11.65
N GLY A 193 38.94 -15.94 -12.79
CA GLY A 193 37.77 -16.57 -13.42
C GLY A 193 36.51 -15.70 -13.45
N PHE A 194 35.35 -16.32 -13.71
CA PHE A 194 34.10 -15.62 -13.71
C PHE A 194 33.67 -15.25 -12.30
N VAL A 195 33.48 -13.97 -12.06
CA VAL A 195 32.85 -13.45 -10.85
C VAL A 195 31.45 -13.03 -11.21
N SER A 196 30.45 -13.73 -10.67
CA SER A 196 29.04 -13.32 -10.74
C SER A 196 28.68 -12.61 -9.45
N ARG A 197 28.21 -11.39 -9.56
CA ARG A 197 27.60 -10.65 -8.44
C ARG A 197 26.12 -10.56 -8.68
N ASP A 198 25.35 -11.10 -7.78
CA ASP A 198 23.88 -10.98 -7.78
C ASP A 198 23.44 -10.12 -6.59
N HIS A 199 22.64 -9.11 -6.92
CA HIS A 199 22.12 -8.18 -5.92
C HIS A 199 20.64 -8.42 -5.77
N SER A 200 20.19 -8.70 -4.56
CA SER A 200 18.79 -8.85 -4.21
C SER A 200 18.35 -7.77 -3.22
N LEU A 201 17.15 -7.23 -3.43
CA LEU A 201 16.56 -6.30 -2.50
C LEU A 201 16.24 -7.01 -1.18
N GLN A 202 16.76 -6.48 -0.07
CA GLN A 202 16.40 -6.89 1.29
C GLN A 202 15.28 -6.00 1.80
N SER A 203 14.04 -6.42 1.62
CA SER A 203 12.86 -5.62 1.93
C SER A 203 12.70 -5.31 3.42
N ASP A 204 13.24 -6.17 4.29
CA ASP A 204 13.31 -5.98 5.75
C ASP A 204 14.29 -4.88 6.18
N LYS A 205 15.27 -4.57 5.32
CA LYS A 205 16.27 -3.52 5.53
C LYS A 205 16.08 -2.30 4.63
N SER A 206 14.97 -2.26 3.89
CA SER A 206 14.68 -1.20 2.93
C SER A 206 13.48 -0.37 3.39
N ALA A 207 13.57 0.94 3.20
CA ALA A 207 12.50 1.87 3.56
C ALA A 207 12.39 3.00 2.55
N ILE A 208 11.19 3.54 2.37
CA ILE A 208 10.97 4.76 1.61
C ILE A 208 11.21 5.95 2.55
N LEU A 209 12.25 6.71 2.29
CA LEU A 209 12.67 7.82 3.15
C LEU A 209 11.83 9.07 2.93
N GLY A 210 11.47 9.37 1.68
CA GLY A 210 10.70 10.55 1.34
C GLY A 210 9.93 10.37 0.05
N VAL A 211 9.06 11.32 -0.25
CA VAL A 211 8.36 11.47 -1.52
C VAL A 211 8.45 12.90 -1.99
N SER A 212 8.63 13.09 -3.28
CA SER A 212 8.58 14.38 -3.96
C SER A 212 7.85 14.21 -5.29
N ALA A 213 7.28 15.26 -5.80
CA ALA A 213 6.63 15.27 -7.10
C ALA A 213 6.86 16.62 -7.76
N SER A 214 6.84 16.64 -9.10
CA SER A 214 6.92 17.84 -9.95
C SER A 214 5.88 17.75 -11.05
N ASP A 215 5.53 18.88 -11.59
CA ASP A 215 4.64 18.99 -12.76
C ASP A 215 5.41 18.68 -14.05
#